data_aa96e9e17457357693b5194f0690b5f6
#
_entry.id   aa96e9e17457357693b5194f0690b5f6
#
_cell.length_a   1.000
_cell.length_b   1.000
_cell.length_c   1.000
_cell.angle_alpha   90.00
_cell.angle_beta   90.00
_cell.angle_gamma   90.00
#
_symmetry.space_group_name_H-M   'P 1'
#
loop_
_entity.id
_entity.type
_entity.pdbx_description
1 polymer ?
#
loop_
_entity_poly.entity_id
_entity_poly.type
_entity_poly.pdbx_seq_one_letter_code
_entity_poly.pdbx_strand_id
1 'polypeptide(L)'
;MMCFCAMNVMAQKKLVVLHTNDTHSCVMPINPNLADTAMANRGGYLRRVAMVKQERMANPDLLLFDSGDFSQGSPYYSLFKGDVEVGLMNEMKYDAATIGNHEFDFGIDNMVRIFKMAKFPIVCSNYDFTGTPLVDVVNPYAILHRQGLKIGV
;
A
#
# COMPACT_ATOMS: atom_id res chain seq x y z
N MET A 1 51.03 20.16 19.86
CA MET A 1 50.31 18.90 19.51
C MET A 1 48.83 19.18 19.60
N MET A 2 48.18 19.50 18.47
CA MET A 2 46.73 19.78 18.42
C MET A 2 45.99 18.45 18.31
N CYS A 3 45.23 18.10 19.34
CA CYS A 3 44.38 16.91 19.35
C CYS A 3 43.08 17.25 18.59
N PHE A 4 42.91 16.71 17.36
CA PHE A 4 41.64 16.77 16.63
C PHE A 4 40.71 15.71 17.22
N CYS A 5 39.76 16.13 18.06
CA CYS A 5 38.63 15.30 18.44
C CYS A 5 37.71 15.20 17.22
N ALA A 6 37.72 14.06 16.52
CA ALA A 6 36.71 13.74 15.52
C ALA A 6 35.37 13.49 16.24
N MET A 7 34.51 14.51 16.24
CA MET A 7 33.11 14.31 16.61
C MET A 7 32.43 13.46 15.54
N ASN A 8 32.08 12.24 15.86
CA ASN A 8 31.17 11.43 15.04
C ASN A 8 29.78 12.07 15.10
N VAL A 9 29.48 12.95 14.14
CA VAL A 9 28.13 13.44 13.93
C VAL A 9 27.33 12.27 13.35
N MET A 10 26.57 11.59 14.18
CA MET A 10 25.57 10.62 13.71
C MET A 10 24.50 11.39 12.95
N ALA A 11 24.58 11.37 11.62
CA ALA A 11 23.58 12.00 10.77
C ALA A 11 22.23 11.30 11.01
N GLN A 12 21.26 12.01 11.58
CA GLN A 12 19.91 11.53 11.77
C GLN A 12 19.27 11.32 10.39
N LYS A 13 18.81 10.09 10.11
CA LYS A 13 18.07 9.76 8.89
C LYS A 13 16.58 9.97 9.14
N LYS A 14 15.92 10.76 8.30
CA LYS A 14 14.48 10.94 8.32
C LYS A 14 13.85 10.02 7.28
N LEU A 15 12.98 9.12 7.72
CA LEU A 15 12.17 8.27 6.86
C LEU A 15 10.71 8.69 6.98
N VAL A 16 10.06 8.97 5.85
CA VAL A 16 8.63 9.27 5.78
C VAL A 16 7.90 7.98 5.43
N VAL A 17 6.91 7.64 6.23
CA VAL A 17 6.05 6.47 6.01
C VAL A 17 4.61 6.94 5.91
N LEU A 18 3.95 6.59 4.83
CA LEU A 18 2.50 6.73 4.65
C LEU A 18 1.86 5.34 4.64
N HIS A 19 0.63 5.27 5.11
CA HIS A 19 -0.13 4.03 5.03
C HIS A 19 -1.59 4.31 4.66
N THR A 20 -2.22 3.29 4.09
CA THR A 20 -3.66 3.20 3.88
C THR A 20 -4.17 1.88 4.46
N ASN A 21 -5.45 1.83 4.76
CA ASN A 21 -6.18 0.62 5.16
C ASN A 21 -7.66 0.82 4.83
N ASP A 22 -8.41 -0.25 4.67
CA ASP A 22 -9.86 -0.24 4.49
C ASP A 22 -10.30 0.77 3.42
N THR A 23 -9.62 0.76 2.27
CA THR A 23 -9.92 1.72 1.22
C THR A 23 -11.11 1.32 0.36
N HIS A 24 -11.56 0.08 0.49
CA HIS A 24 -12.82 -0.47 -0.01
C HIS A 24 -13.18 0.02 -1.41
N SER A 25 -12.24 -0.15 -2.36
CA SER A 25 -12.47 0.22 -3.77
C SER A 25 -13.04 1.64 -3.98
N CYS A 26 -12.74 2.57 -3.07
CA CYS A 26 -13.24 3.96 -3.14
C CYS A 26 -12.51 4.73 -4.26
N VAL A 27 -12.75 4.31 -5.52
CA VAL A 27 -12.12 4.87 -6.71
C VAL A 27 -12.60 6.31 -6.94
N MET A 28 -13.90 6.53 -6.86
CA MET A 28 -14.50 7.85 -6.97
C MET A 28 -14.52 8.57 -5.62
N PRO A 29 -14.51 9.89 -5.61
CA PRO A 29 -14.76 10.65 -4.39
C PRO A 29 -16.13 10.31 -3.77
N ILE A 30 -16.26 10.54 -2.48
CA ILE A 30 -17.55 10.46 -1.77
C ILE A 30 -18.57 11.37 -2.47
N ASN A 31 -19.81 10.92 -2.53
CA ASN A 31 -20.92 11.65 -3.19
C ASN A 31 -20.91 13.14 -2.79
N PRO A 32 -20.82 14.06 -3.77
CA PRO A 32 -20.80 15.50 -3.47
C PRO A 32 -22.10 16.02 -2.85
N ASN A 33 -23.20 15.28 -3.00
CA ASN A 33 -24.52 15.63 -2.47
C ASN A 33 -24.81 14.96 -1.12
N LEU A 34 -23.79 14.44 -0.43
CA LEU A 34 -23.96 13.88 0.89
C LEU A 34 -24.41 14.95 1.88
N ALA A 35 -25.36 14.61 2.77
CA ALA A 35 -25.87 15.54 3.79
C ALA A 35 -24.74 15.99 4.76
N ASP A 36 -23.78 15.11 5.06
CA ASP A 36 -22.55 15.48 5.75
C ASP A 36 -21.61 16.20 4.77
N THR A 37 -21.68 17.51 4.77
CA THR A 37 -20.85 18.39 3.91
C THR A 37 -19.36 18.33 4.25
N ALA A 38 -18.99 17.90 5.46
CA ALA A 38 -17.59 17.73 5.85
C ALA A 38 -16.94 16.54 5.13
N MET A 39 -17.71 15.53 4.77
CA MET A 39 -17.26 14.34 4.05
C MET A 39 -17.55 14.40 2.55
N ALA A 40 -18.53 15.20 2.13
CA ALA A 40 -18.95 15.28 0.73
C ALA A 40 -17.80 15.65 -0.20
N ASN A 41 -17.74 14.99 -1.36
CA ASN A 41 -16.73 15.22 -2.41
C ASN A 41 -15.27 15.02 -1.94
N ARG A 42 -15.01 14.26 -0.88
CA ARG A 42 -13.66 13.94 -0.40
C ARG A 42 -13.19 12.56 -0.88
N GLY A 43 -11.89 12.32 -0.74
CA GLY A 43 -11.26 11.03 -1.01
C GLY A 43 -11.21 10.65 -2.50
N GLY A 44 -11.21 9.35 -2.75
CA GLY A 44 -11.07 8.73 -4.06
C GLY A 44 -9.62 8.43 -4.45
N TYR A 45 -9.42 7.29 -5.12
CA TYR A 45 -8.08 6.86 -5.53
C TYR A 45 -7.36 7.85 -6.45
N LEU A 46 -8.08 8.51 -7.37
CA LEU A 46 -7.44 9.45 -8.30
C LEU A 46 -6.80 10.63 -7.57
N ARG A 47 -7.46 11.17 -6.54
CA ARG A 47 -6.90 12.23 -5.71
C ARG A 47 -5.75 11.71 -4.84
N ARG A 48 -5.86 10.48 -4.35
CA ARG A 48 -4.77 9.83 -3.61
C ARG A 48 -3.54 9.65 -4.47
N VAL A 49 -3.68 9.23 -5.72
CA VAL A 49 -2.57 9.14 -6.70
C VAL A 49 -1.86 10.50 -6.83
N ALA A 50 -2.62 11.58 -7.00
CA ALA A 50 -2.04 12.92 -7.10
C ALA A 50 -1.30 13.35 -5.83
N MET A 51 -1.90 13.10 -4.66
CA MET A 51 -1.29 13.37 -3.35
C MET A 51 0.01 12.60 -3.16
N VAL A 52 -0.01 11.28 -3.41
CA VAL A 52 1.19 10.43 -3.25
C VAL A 52 2.30 10.86 -4.21
N LYS A 53 1.97 11.26 -5.45
CA LYS A 53 2.96 11.82 -6.39
C LYS A 53 3.61 13.09 -5.83
N GLN A 54 2.82 13.98 -5.25
CA GLN A 54 3.33 15.21 -4.63
C GLN A 54 4.23 14.89 -3.42
N GLU A 55 3.80 13.99 -2.55
CA GLU A 55 4.59 13.56 -1.40
C GLU A 55 5.91 12.90 -1.81
N ARG A 56 5.93 12.08 -2.86
CA ARG A 56 7.17 11.49 -3.38
C ARG A 56 8.12 12.51 -4.00
N MET A 57 7.64 13.62 -4.54
CA MET A 57 8.52 14.72 -4.99
C MET A 57 9.22 15.40 -3.81
N ALA A 58 8.51 15.59 -2.70
CA ALA A 58 9.08 16.18 -1.49
C ALA A 58 9.95 15.18 -0.69
N ASN A 59 9.63 13.89 -0.75
CA ASN A 59 10.26 12.81 -0.01
C ASN A 59 10.52 11.61 -0.95
N PRO A 60 11.60 11.62 -1.75
CA PRO A 60 11.87 10.59 -2.77
C PRO A 60 11.99 9.17 -2.20
N ASP A 61 12.42 9.05 -0.95
CA ASP A 61 12.60 7.78 -0.23
C ASP A 61 11.37 7.36 0.59
N LEU A 62 10.22 8.03 0.38
CA LEU A 62 8.97 7.72 1.06
C LEU A 62 8.59 6.24 0.89
N LEU A 63 8.15 5.63 1.98
CA LEU A 63 7.53 4.30 1.98
C LEU A 63 6.00 4.44 2.06
N LEU A 64 5.29 3.62 1.29
CA LEU A 64 3.84 3.59 1.25
C LEU A 64 3.35 2.16 1.42
N PHE A 65 2.54 1.92 2.44
CA PHE A 65 2.01 0.61 2.81
C PHE A 65 0.47 0.59 2.75
N ASP A 66 -0.08 -0.61 2.52
CA ASP A 66 -1.51 -0.86 2.70
C ASP A 66 -1.73 -1.98 3.72
N SER A 67 -2.67 -1.77 4.63
CA SER A 67 -2.96 -2.72 5.72
C SER A 67 -4.15 -3.65 5.41
N GLY A 68 -4.52 -3.77 4.13
CA GLY A 68 -5.57 -4.66 3.66
C GLY A 68 -6.94 -3.98 3.49
N ASP A 69 -7.91 -4.75 3.03
CA ASP A 69 -9.24 -4.31 2.65
C ASP A 69 -9.22 -3.17 1.61
N PHE A 70 -8.33 -3.28 0.62
CA PHE A 70 -8.39 -2.41 -0.56
C PHE A 70 -9.50 -2.84 -1.54
N SER A 71 -9.96 -4.07 -1.42
CA SER A 71 -11.02 -4.73 -2.17
C SER A 71 -12.42 -4.37 -1.64
N GLN A 72 -13.47 -4.69 -2.41
CA GLN A 72 -14.87 -4.56 -2.05
C GLN A 72 -15.35 -3.10 -1.88
N GLY A 73 -16.64 -2.84 -2.03
CA GLY A 73 -17.28 -1.56 -1.70
C GLY A 73 -17.70 -0.70 -2.90
N SER A 74 -17.29 -1.02 -4.13
CA SER A 74 -17.71 -0.24 -5.30
C SER A 74 -18.06 -1.10 -6.51
N PRO A 75 -18.81 -0.53 -7.50
CA PRO A 75 -19.04 -1.19 -8.79
C PRO A 75 -17.75 -1.55 -9.54
N TYR A 76 -16.66 -0.82 -9.34
CA TYR A 76 -15.37 -1.15 -9.96
C TYR A 76 -14.87 -2.51 -9.50
N TYR A 77 -14.91 -2.77 -8.20
CA TYR A 77 -14.51 -4.08 -7.68
C TYR A 77 -15.46 -5.21 -8.16
N SER A 78 -16.79 -4.96 -8.15
CA SER A 78 -17.74 -5.95 -8.60
C SER A 78 -17.56 -6.36 -10.07
N LEU A 79 -17.14 -5.40 -10.93
CA LEU A 79 -16.94 -5.63 -12.37
C LEU A 79 -15.54 -6.14 -12.69
N PHE A 80 -14.51 -5.56 -12.05
CA PHE A 80 -13.10 -5.78 -12.41
C PHE A 80 -12.34 -6.62 -11.38
N LYS A 81 -12.97 -7.00 -10.27
CA LYS A 81 -12.47 -7.98 -9.28
C LYS A 81 -11.07 -7.66 -8.74
N GLY A 82 -10.74 -6.39 -8.59
CA GLY A 82 -9.47 -5.93 -8.02
C GLY A 82 -8.46 -5.37 -9.03
N ASP A 83 -8.71 -5.46 -10.34
CA ASP A 83 -7.77 -4.97 -11.37
C ASP A 83 -7.55 -3.46 -11.26
N VAL A 84 -8.61 -2.70 -11.01
CA VAL A 84 -8.57 -1.24 -10.89
C VAL A 84 -7.80 -0.84 -9.64
N GLU A 85 -8.08 -1.49 -8.52
CA GLU A 85 -7.47 -1.22 -7.23
C GLU A 85 -5.96 -1.48 -7.29
N VAL A 86 -5.56 -2.68 -7.68
CA VAL A 86 -4.14 -3.05 -7.80
C VAL A 86 -3.43 -2.21 -8.87
N GLY A 87 -4.09 -1.90 -9.99
CA GLY A 87 -3.56 -1.01 -11.00
C GLY A 87 -3.22 0.38 -10.46
N LEU A 88 -4.12 0.97 -9.67
CA LEU A 88 -3.92 2.27 -9.02
C LEU A 88 -2.87 2.21 -7.89
N MET A 89 -2.81 1.11 -7.14
CA MET A 89 -1.76 0.86 -6.16
C MET A 89 -0.38 0.77 -6.82
N ASN A 90 -0.27 0.10 -7.96
CA ASN A 90 0.95 0.05 -8.76
C ASN A 90 1.38 1.45 -9.25
N GLU A 91 0.43 2.29 -9.68
CA GLU A 91 0.71 3.68 -10.11
C GLU A 91 1.22 4.53 -8.94
N MET A 92 0.71 4.32 -7.72
CA MET A 92 1.18 4.97 -6.50
C MET A 92 2.52 4.42 -6.00
N LYS A 93 2.98 3.28 -6.58
CA LYS A 93 4.21 2.57 -6.18
C LYS A 93 4.19 2.18 -4.70
N TYR A 94 3.17 1.45 -4.29
CA TYR A 94 3.17 0.85 -2.95
C TYR A 94 4.45 0.03 -2.73
N ASP A 95 4.95 0.03 -1.50
CA ASP A 95 6.18 -0.67 -1.12
C ASP A 95 5.89 -2.04 -0.52
N ALA A 96 4.72 -2.23 0.08
CA ALA A 96 4.13 -3.52 0.44
C ALA A 96 2.64 -3.35 0.76
N ALA A 97 1.89 -4.46 0.72
CA ALA A 97 0.53 -4.53 1.24
C ALA A 97 0.32 -5.83 2.00
N THR A 98 -0.65 -5.84 2.92
CA THR A 98 -1.12 -7.07 3.55
C THR A 98 -2.52 -7.44 3.06
N ILE A 99 -3.09 -8.47 3.64
CA ILE A 99 -4.38 -9.06 3.27
C ILE A 99 -5.39 -8.74 4.35
N GLY A 100 -6.52 -8.13 3.97
CA GLY A 100 -7.71 -8.02 4.80
C GLY A 100 -8.71 -9.15 4.51
N ASN A 101 -9.89 -9.07 5.09
CA ASN A 101 -10.91 -10.09 4.85
C ASN A 101 -11.59 -9.98 3.48
N HIS A 102 -11.68 -8.79 2.91
CA HIS A 102 -12.36 -8.57 1.63
C HIS A 102 -11.52 -8.97 0.40
N GLU A 103 -10.23 -9.21 0.54
CA GLU A 103 -9.45 -9.81 -0.54
C GLU A 103 -9.94 -11.22 -0.86
N PHE A 104 -10.60 -11.92 0.09
CA PHE A 104 -11.16 -13.27 -0.12
C PHE A 104 -12.51 -13.29 -0.84
N ASP A 105 -13.20 -12.18 -1.05
CA ASP A 105 -14.60 -12.12 -1.52
C ASP A 105 -14.83 -12.82 -2.87
N PHE A 106 -13.87 -12.77 -3.78
CA PHE A 106 -13.91 -13.51 -5.05
C PHE A 106 -13.08 -14.81 -5.05
N GLY A 107 -12.71 -15.27 -3.86
CA GLY A 107 -12.00 -16.53 -3.65
C GLY A 107 -10.49 -16.48 -3.96
N ILE A 108 -9.82 -17.58 -3.63
CA ILE A 108 -8.36 -17.71 -3.67
C ILE A 108 -7.81 -17.53 -5.09
N ASP A 109 -8.47 -18.06 -6.11
CA ASP A 109 -8.00 -17.95 -7.50
C ASP A 109 -7.94 -16.49 -7.96
N ASN A 110 -8.94 -15.69 -7.57
CA ASN A 110 -8.93 -14.26 -7.85
C ASN A 110 -7.83 -13.52 -7.06
N MET A 111 -7.62 -13.88 -5.79
CA MET A 111 -6.52 -13.32 -5.00
C MET A 111 -5.17 -13.57 -5.69
N VAL A 112 -4.88 -14.81 -6.09
CA VAL A 112 -3.65 -15.16 -6.81
C VAL A 112 -3.50 -14.32 -8.08
N ARG A 113 -4.60 -14.15 -8.82
CA ARG A 113 -4.62 -13.36 -10.05
C ARG A 113 -4.24 -11.90 -9.79
N ILE A 114 -4.89 -11.23 -8.85
CA ILE A 114 -4.63 -9.82 -8.55
C ILE A 114 -3.28 -9.60 -7.86
N PHE A 115 -2.83 -10.54 -7.01
CA PHE A 115 -1.53 -10.44 -6.36
C PHE A 115 -0.37 -10.62 -7.35
N LYS A 116 -0.55 -11.43 -8.41
CA LYS A 116 0.41 -11.49 -9.53
C LYS A 116 0.50 -10.20 -10.34
N MET A 117 -0.53 -9.37 -10.33
CA MET A 117 -0.51 -8.05 -10.98
C MET A 117 0.22 -7.00 -10.13
N ALA A 118 0.30 -7.20 -8.81
CA ALA A 118 0.96 -6.27 -7.90
C ALA A 118 2.46 -6.17 -8.22
N LYS A 119 2.98 -4.93 -8.29
CA LYS A 119 4.41 -4.63 -8.47
C LYS A 119 5.12 -4.39 -7.14
N PHE A 120 4.52 -4.83 -6.06
CA PHE A 120 4.98 -4.74 -4.69
C PHE A 120 4.68 -6.06 -3.97
N PRO A 121 5.44 -6.42 -2.93
CA PRO A 121 5.19 -7.64 -2.19
C PRO A 121 3.86 -7.59 -1.43
N ILE A 122 3.12 -8.69 -1.48
CA ILE A 122 2.03 -8.97 -0.55
C ILE A 122 2.63 -9.74 0.62
N VAL A 123 2.44 -9.26 1.84
CA VAL A 123 3.00 -9.85 3.05
C VAL A 123 1.91 -10.22 4.04
N CYS A 124 2.02 -11.41 4.64
CA CYS A 124 1.08 -11.85 5.66
C CYS A 124 1.75 -12.91 6.54
N SER A 125 2.00 -12.57 7.80
CA SER A 125 2.73 -13.42 8.74
C SER A 125 1.84 -14.26 9.66
N ASN A 126 0.53 -14.02 9.68
CA ASN A 126 -0.42 -14.64 10.60
C ASN A 126 -1.32 -15.71 9.96
N TYR A 127 -1.25 -15.90 8.63
CA TYR A 127 -1.96 -16.97 7.94
C TYR A 127 -0.98 -18.03 7.43
N ASP A 128 -1.38 -19.28 7.52
CA ASP A 128 -0.70 -20.39 6.88
C ASP A 128 -1.35 -20.67 5.51
N PHE A 129 -0.60 -20.44 4.45
CA PHE A 129 -1.04 -20.67 3.07
C PHE A 129 -0.55 -22.02 2.50
N THR A 130 0.04 -22.88 3.33
CA THR A 130 0.49 -24.22 2.92
C THR A 130 -0.66 -25.00 2.27
N GLY A 131 -0.40 -25.57 1.10
CA GLY A 131 -1.41 -26.31 0.34
C GLY A 131 -2.39 -25.43 -0.44
N THR A 132 -2.20 -24.13 -0.48
CA THR A 132 -2.98 -23.20 -1.32
C THR A 132 -2.08 -22.54 -2.37
N PRO A 133 -2.65 -22.09 -3.52
CA PRO A 133 -1.88 -21.36 -4.54
C PRO A 133 -1.35 -19.99 -4.05
N LEU A 134 -1.80 -19.50 -2.89
CA LEU A 134 -1.33 -18.25 -2.31
C LEU A 134 0.12 -18.33 -1.81
N VAL A 135 0.64 -19.51 -1.54
CA VAL A 135 2.02 -19.73 -1.10
C VAL A 135 3.04 -19.15 -2.09
N ASP A 136 2.71 -19.09 -3.38
CA ASP A 136 3.59 -18.59 -4.43
C ASP A 136 3.55 -17.07 -4.60
N VAL A 137 2.58 -16.38 -4.00
CA VAL A 137 2.33 -14.93 -4.23
C VAL A 137 2.29 -14.11 -2.95
N VAL A 138 2.23 -14.74 -1.78
CA VAL A 138 2.22 -14.10 -0.47
C VAL A 138 3.48 -14.50 0.29
N ASN A 139 4.16 -13.52 0.86
CA ASN A 139 5.36 -13.75 1.66
C ASN A 139 5.06 -13.52 3.14
N PRO A 140 5.72 -14.24 4.07
CA PRO A 140 5.54 -13.98 5.50
C PRO A 140 6.06 -12.60 5.93
N TYR A 141 7.04 -12.06 5.22
CA TYR A 141 7.62 -10.73 5.43
C TYR A 141 8.35 -10.26 4.16
N ALA A 142 8.68 -8.98 4.10
CA ALA A 142 9.56 -8.42 3.08
C ALA A 142 10.69 -7.60 3.71
N ILE A 143 11.83 -7.54 3.02
CA ILE A 143 12.95 -6.66 3.41
C ILE A 143 13.09 -5.57 2.36
N LEU A 144 12.89 -4.33 2.81
CA LEU A 144 13.02 -3.15 1.99
C LEU A 144 14.34 -2.41 2.29
N HIS A 145 14.86 -1.71 1.31
CA HIS A 145 16.05 -0.89 1.47
C HIS A 145 15.73 0.57 1.14
N ARG A 146 15.97 1.49 2.10
CA ARG A 146 15.81 2.94 1.93
C ARG A 146 16.91 3.68 2.68
N GLN A 147 17.54 4.66 2.03
CA GLN A 147 18.60 5.50 2.61
C GLN A 147 19.73 4.69 3.29
N GLY A 148 20.03 3.47 2.78
CA GLY A 148 21.00 2.56 3.39
C GLY A 148 20.50 1.88 4.67
N LEU A 149 19.21 2.00 4.99
CA LEU A 149 18.55 1.22 6.04
C LEU A 149 17.99 -0.08 5.46
N LYS A 150 18.05 -1.15 6.25
CA LYS A 150 17.37 -2.42 6.02
C LYS A 150 16.13 -2.46 6.90
N ILE A 151 14.96 -2.52 6.27
CA ILE A 151 13.65 -2.38 6.91
C ILE A 151 12.87 -3.67 6.72
N GLY A 152 12.53 -4.35 7.81
CA GLY A 152 11.62 -5.49 7.80
C GLY A 152 10.16 -5.00 7.85
N VAL A 153 9.31 -5.61 7.02
CA VAL A 153 7.87 -5.33 6.94
C VAL A 153 7.12 -6.65 7.05
#